data_bebab8ade1048ca732d3e875f5937284
#
_entry.id   bebab8ade1048ca732d3e875f5937284
#
_cell.length_a   1.000
_cell.length_b   1.000
_cell.length_c   1.000
_cell.angle_alpha   90.00
_cell.angle_beta   90.00
_cell.angle_gamma   90.00
#
_symmetry.space_group_name_H-M   'P 1'
#
loop_
_entity.id
_entity.type
_entity.pdbx_description
1 polymer ?
#
loop_
_entity_poly.entity_id
_entity_poly.type
_entity_poly.pdbx_seq_one_letter_code
_entity_poly.pdbx_strand_id
1 'polypeptide(L)'
;RKDPVEKAKIINASDFTFLCLPDAAAIESATLCTNPKTRIIDASTAHRINPAWAYGFPELDKAFRDKIATSNRVAVPGCYASGSNAILYPLVKSKIMQKDYPVVIHSVSGYSGAGKKAIAQYEDENRDFGLSSPRLYALTQQHKHLPEIKTISGLDFEPIFNPYICDYIQGMTVTVGLHSRLLNKKVCAKDVWEMYAEHYKDTNFVKVCGFMGEGTLPEPFI
;
A
#
# COMPACT_ATOMS: atom_id res chain seq x y z
N ARG A 1 -29.17 8.06 -1.26
CA ARG A 1 -27.70 8.02 -1.18
C ARG A 1 -27.07 9.32 -0.64
N LYS A 2 -27.76 10.46 -0.71
CA LYS A 2 -27.25 11.77 -0.23
C LYS A 2 -27.88 12.23 1.09
N ASP A 3 -28.89 11.54 1.59
CA ASP A 3 -29.55 11.86 2.85
C ASP A 3 -28.70 11.33 4.04
N PRO A 4 -28.19 12.22 4.91
CA PRO A 4 -27.37 11.82 6.05
C PRO A 4 -28.14 10.95 7.05
N VAL A 5 -29.45 11.15 7.21
CA VAL A 5 -30.29 10.40 8.15
C VAL A 5 -30.42 8.94 7.71
N GLU A 6 -30.77 8.72 6.47
CA GLU A 6 -30.87 7.36 5.90
C GLU A 6 -29.48 6.69 5.87
N LYS A 7 -28.43 7.45 5.55
CA LYS A 7 -27.05 6.94 5.59
C LYS A 7 -26.67 6.46 7.00
N ALA A 8 -26.93 7.29 8.02
CA ALA A 8 -26.67 6.95 9.42
C ALA A 8 -27.45 5.70 9.84
N LYS A 9 -28.74 5.61 9.48
CA LYS A 9 -29.58 4.45 9.78
C LYS A 9 -29.00 3.15 9.22
N ILE A 10 -28.60 3.15 7.93
CA ILE A 10 -28.02 1.97 7.26
C ILE A 10 -26.70 1.60 7.91
N ILE A 11 -25.79 2.55 8.12
CA ILE A 11 -24.48 2.31 8.74
C ILE A 11 -24.67 1.67 10.12
N ASN A 12 -25.52 2.23 10.97
CA ASN A 12 -25.69 1.76 12.34
C ASN A 12 -26.49 0.45 12.45
N ALA A 13 -27.18 0.03 11.41
CA ALA A 13 -27.87 -1.26 11.34
C ALA A 13 -26.99 -2.39 10.76
N SER A 14 -25.77 -2.06 10.27
CA SER A 14 -24.89 -3.02 9.61
C SER A 14 -23.83 -3.55 10.58
N ASP A 15 -23.43 -4.81 10.45
CA ASP A 15 -22.27 -5.37 11.16
C ASP A 15 -20.96 -4.83 10.57
N PHE A 16 -20.91 -4.72 9.24
CA PHE A 16 -19.76 -4.17 8.49
C PHE A 16 -20.23 -3.10 7.50
N THR A 17 -19.50 -1.99 7.45
CA THR A 17 -19.69 -0.94 6.46
C THR A 17 -18.39 -0.68 5.70
N PHE A 18 -18.41 -0.86 4.39
CA PHE A 18 -17.29 -0.52 3.51
C PHE A 18 -17.49 0.88 2.94
N LEU A 19 -16.50 1.76 3.16
CA LEU A 19 -16.46 3.10 2.61
C LEU A 19 -15.58 3.13 1.37
N CYS A 20 -16.21 3.11 0.19
CA CYS A 20 -15.54 3.28 -1.10
C CYS A 20 -15.86 4.68 -1.65
N LEU A 21 -15.44 5.72 -0.92
CA LEU A 21 -15.82 7.10 -1.10
C LEU A 21 -14.59 8.01 -1.25
N PRO A 22 -14.73 9.21 -1.83
CA PRO A 22 -13.70 10.25 -1.70
C PRO A 22 -13.47 10.62 -0.22
N ASP A 23 -12.27 11.08 0.11
CA ASP A 23 -11.81 11.29 1.48
C ASP A 23 -12.79 12.10 2.36
N ALA A 24 -13.27 13.25 1.88
CA ALA A 24 -14.22 14.08 2.62
C ALA A 24 -15.52 13.34 2.95
N ALA A 25 -16.05 12.57 1.98
CA ALA A 25 -17.28 11.80 2.17
C ALA A 25 -17.06 10.56 3.07
N ALA A 26 -15.85 9.99 3.06
CA ALA A 26 -15.48 8.90 3.96
C ALA A 26 -15.38 9.39 5.41
N ILE A 27 -14.75 10.55 5.63
CA ILE A 27 -14.69 11.19 6.95
C ILE A 27 -16.10 11.46 7.48
N GLU A 28 -16.95 12.14 6.70
CA GLU A 28 -18.34 12.40 7.07
C GLU A 28 -19.08 11.10 7.41
N SER A 29 -18.99 10.09 6.55
CA SER A 29 -19.70 8.83 6.76
C SER A 29 -19.23 8.08 8.01
N ALA A 30 -17.94 8.14 8.33
CA ALA A 30 -17.39 7.52 9.52
C ALA A 30 -17.92 8.16 10.81
N THR A 31 -18.19 9.49 10.82
CA THR A 31 -18.78 10.20 11.98
C THR A 31 -20.25 9.82 12.23
N LEU A 32 -20.97 9.36 11.21
CA LEU A 32 -22.37 8.94 11.34
C LEU A 32 -22.51 7.57 12.04
N CYS A 33 -21.43 6.83 12.19
CA CYS A 33 -21.44 5.55 12.87
C CYS A 33 -21.33 5.72 14.38
N THR A 34 -22.44 5.61 15.08
CA THR A 34 -22.56 5.69 16.54
C THR A 34 -22.73 4.32 17.21
N ASN A 35 -23.08 3.28 16.45
CA ASN A 35 -23.19 1.92 16.96
C ASN A 35 -21.79 1.32 17.20
N PRO A 36 -21.42 0.98 18.46
CA PRO A 36 -20.09 0.44 18.76
C PRO A 36 -19.86 -0.97 18.22
N LYS A 37 -20.90 -1.66 17.76
CA LYS A 37 -20.78 -3.00 17.16
C LYS A 37 -20.47 -2.94 15.67
N THR A 38 -20.81 -1.84 14.99
CA THR A 38 -20.55 -1.67 13.56
C THR A 38 -19.06 -1.48 13.29
N ARG A 39 -18.49 -2.32 12.44
CA ARG A 39 -17.11 -2.20 11.98
C ARG A 39 -17.07 -1.43 10.65
N ILE A 40 -16.23 -0.40 10.57
CA ILE A 40 -16.01 0.35 9.34
C ILE A 40 -14.68 -0.06 8.72
N ILE A 41 -14.73 -0.37 7.43
CA ILE A 41 -13.57 -0.63 6.59
C ILE A 41 -13.52 0.46 5.53
N ASP A 42 -12.53 1.36 5.63
CA ASP A 42 -12.41 2.53 4.76
C ASP A 42 -11.33 2.33 3.70
N ALA A 43 -11.72 2.38 2.42
CA ALA A 43 -10.82 2.27 1.27
C ALA A 43 -10.26 3.63 0.81
N SER A 44 -10.70 4.76 1.41
CA SER A 44 -10.16 6.08 1.09
C SER A 44 -8.75 6.29 1.65
N THR A 45 -8.14 7.44 1.36
CA THR A 45 -6.84 7.80 1.95
C THR A 45 -6.97 8.47 3.31
N ALA A 46 -8.20 8.87 3.70
CA ALA A 46 -8.46 9.74 4.84
C ALA A 46 -7.95 9.22 6.19
N HIS A 47 -7.95 7.90 6.38
CA HIS A 47 -7.71 7.32 7.70
C HIS A 47 -6.47 6.44 7.79
N ARG A 48 -5.69 6.30 6.72
CA ARG A 48 -4.56 5.36 6.64
C ARG A 48 -3.44 5.62 7.64
N ILE A 49 -3.21 6.90 7.98
CA ILE A 49 -2.21 7.33 8.97
C ILE A 49 -2.84 7.83 10.27
N ASN A 50 -4.15 7.69 10.44
CA ASN A 50 -4.83 8.07 11.65
C ASN A 50 -4.60 7.03 12.75
N PRO A 51 -3.99 7.37 13.91
CA PRO A 51 -3.67 6.41 14.96
C PRO A 51 -4.89 5.74 15.60
N ALA A 52 -6.08 6.37 15.49
CA ALA A 52 -7.34 5.79 15.97
C ALA A 52 -7.87 4.66 15.07
N TRP A 53 -7.30 4.48 13.89
CA TRP A 53 -7.67 3.43 12.95
C TRP A 53 -6.63 2.33 12.92
N ALA A 54 -7.06 1.09 12.71
CA ALA A 54 -6.14 0.00 12.42
C ALA A 54 -5.71 0.08 10.95
N TYR A 55 -4.42 0.02 10.70
CA TYR A 55 -3.90 -0.09 9.32
C TYR A 55 -4.13 -1.50 8.80
N GLY A 56 -4.85 -1.65 7.71
CA GLY A 56 -5.42 -2.90 7.20
C GLY A 56 -4.42 -3.79 6.47
N PHE A 57 -3.20 -3.97 7.01
CA PHE A 57 -2.19 -4.87 6.48
C PHE A 57 -1.72 -5.85 7.56
N PRO A 58 -2.45 -6.95 7.77
CA PRO A 58 -2.20 -7.88 8.88
C PRO A 58 -0.87 -8.64 8.79
N GLU A 59 -0.30 -8.77 7.60
CA GLU A 59 0.95 -9.49 7.38
C GLU A 59 2.21 -8.71 7.76
N LEU A 60 2.12 -7.37 7.91
CA LEU A 60 3.30 -6.59 8.28
C LEU A 60 3.86 -6.99 9.64
N ASP A 61 2.98 -7.29 10.60
CA ASP A 61 3.37 -7.68 11.95
C ASP A 61 2.18 -8.23 12.72
N LYS A 62 2.46 -9.07 13.74
CA LYS A 62 1.43 -9.51 14.69
C LYS A 62 0.65 -8.35 15.32
N ALA A 63 1.33 -7.24 15.64
CA ALA A 63 0.68 -6.05 16.20
C ALA A 63 -0.37 -5.43 15.27
N PHE A 64 -0.12 -5.40 13.94
CA PHE A 64 -1.12 -4.95 12.96
C PHE A 64 -2.31 -5.91 12.92
N ARG A 65 -2.06 -7.21 12.88
CA ARG A 65 -3.11 -8.24 12.91
C ARG A 65 -4.00 -8.12 14.14
N ASP A 66 -3.39 -8.02 15.33
CA ASP A 66 -4.11 -7.91 16.59
C ASP A 66 -4.95 -6.62 16.64
N LYS A 67 -4.39 -5.50 16.18
CA LYS A 67 -5.11 -4.22 16.10
C LYS A 67 -6.30 -4.29 15.14
N ILE A 68 -6.13 -4.93 13.97
CA ILE A 68 -7.24 -5.15 13.02
C ILE A 68 -8.33 -6.02 13.66
N ALA A 69 -7.95 -7.10 14.34
CA ALA A 69 -8.92 -8.02 14.96
C ALA A 69 -9.79 -7.34 16.02
N THR A 70 -9.22 -6.41 16.77
CA THR A 70 -9.89 -5.74 17.91
C THR A 70 -10.50 -4.38 17.58
N SER A 71 -10.14 -3.77 16.44
CA SER A 71 -10.61 -2.42 16.08
C SER A 71 -11.94 -2.46 15.33
N ASN A 72 -12.81 -1.49 15.63
CA ASN A 72 -14.01 -1.21 14.84
C ASN A 72 -13.75 -0.27 13.65
N ARG A 73 -12.53 0.17 13.46
CA ARG A 73 -12.13 1.10 12.41
C ARG A 73 -10.87 0.58 11.74
N VAL A 74 -10.98 0.21 10.47
CA VAL A 74 -9.87 -0.34 9.68
C VAL A 74 -9.70 0.50 8.42
N ALA A 75 -8.51 1.01 8.17
CA ALA A 75 -8.16 1.73 6.94
C ALA A 75 -7.45 0.79 5.97
N VAL A 76 -8.00 0.62 4.76
CA VAL A 76 -7.40 -0.21 3.70
C VAL A 76 -6.19 0.51 3.12
N PRO A 77 -5.03 -0.16 3.03
CA PRO A 77 -3.80 0.40 2.48
C PRO A 77 -3.92 0.87 1.03
N GLY A 78 -3.12 1.86 0.65
CA GLY A 78 -2.90 2.19 -0.75
C GLY A 78 -2.07 1.13 -1.45
N CYS A 79 -2.31 0.93 -2.75
CA CYS A 79 -1.66 -0.15 -3.51
C CYS A 79 -0.12 -0.06 -3.48
N TYR A 80 0.46 1.07 -3.88
CA TYR A 80 1.92 1.24 -3.82
C TYR A 80 2.45 1.26 -2.39
N ALA A 81 1.69 1.79 -1.44
CA ALA A 81 2.08 1.77 -0.03
C ALA A 81 2.12 0.35 0.51
N SER A 82 1.21 -0.54 0.09
CA SER A 82 1.27 -1.96 0.45
C SER A 82 2.57 -2.60 -0.01
N GLY A 83 2.91 -2.49 -1.31
CA GLY A 83 4.15 -3.04 -1.83
C GLY A 83 5.40 -2.44 -1.19
N SER A 84 5.41 -1.11 -1.00
CA SER A 84 6.53 -0.41 -0.36
C SER A 84 6.71 -0.82 1.09
N ASN A 85 5.63 -0.89 1.87
CA ASN A 85 5.70 -1.26 3.28
C ASN A 85 6.04 -2.74 3.47
N ALA A 86 5.60 -3.62 2.57
CA ALA A 86 6.03 -5.03 2.59
C ALA A 86 7.56 -5.17 2.46
N ILE A 87 8.21 -4.25 1.75
CA ILE A 87 9.68 -4.21 1.63
C ILE A 87 10.30 -3.45 2.80
N LEU A 88 9.86 -2.24 3.08
CA LEU A 88 10.55 -1.31 3.98
C LEU A 88 10.34 -1.62 5.46
N TYR A 89 9.12 -2.01 5.86
CA TYR A 89 8.81 -2.26 7.27
C TYR A 89 9.73 -3.34 7.91
N PRO A 90 9.93 -4.52 7.29
CA PRO A 90 10.83 -5.53 7.86
C PRO A 90 12.29 -5.06 7.94
N LEU A 91 12.77 -4.30 6.96
CA LEU A 91 14.14 -3.78 6.94
C LEU A 91 14.39 -2.80 8.09
N VAL A 92 13.45 -1.89 8.34
CA VAL A 92 13.54 -0.93 9.44
C VAL A 92 13.37 -1.64 10.78
N LYS A 93 12.38 -2.53 10.90
CA LYS A 93 12.11 -3.29 12.12
C LYS A 93 13.29 -4.19 12.55
N SER A 94 13.94 -4.85 11.61
CA SER A 94 15.11 -5.70 11.85
C SER A 94 16.39 -4.88 12.11
N LYS A 95 16.32 -3.55 12.00
CA LYS A 95 17.45 -2.62 12.11
C LYS A 95 18.56 -2.91 11.08
N ILE A 96 18.22 -3.51 9.96
CA ILE A 96 19.13 -3.63 8.80
C ILE A 96 19.19 -2.26 8.12
N MET A 97 18.06 -1.60 7.95
CA MET A 97 17.96 -0.24 7.40
C MET A 97 17.75 0.76 8.54
N GLN A 98 18.48 1.86 8.51
CA GLN A 98 18.25 3.01 9.41
C GLN A 98 17.02 3.80 8.93
N LYS A 99 16.39 4.52 9.86
CA LYS A 99 15.15 5.26 9.57
C LYS A 99 15.35 6.45 8.63
N ASP A 100 16.55 7.01 8.60
CA ASP A 100 16.96 8.13 7.74
C ASP A 100 17.60 7.68 6.42
N TYR A 101 17.53 6.37 6.09
CA TYR A 101 18.04 5.85 4.82
C TYR A 101 17.39 6.57 3.64
N PRO A 102 18.16 7.03 2.63
CA PRO A 102 17.64 7.76 1.47
C PRO A 102 16.94 6.80 0.49
N VAL A 103 15.72 6.45 0.81
CA VAL A 103 14.91 5.49 0.03
C VAL A 103 14.47 6.08 -1.29
N VAL A 104 14.70 5.34 -2.38
CA VAL A 104 14.13 5.58 -3.70
C VAL A 104 13.28 4.38 -4.10
N ILE A 105 12.04 4.65 -4.50
CA ILE A 105 11.06 3.64 -4.91
C ILE A 105 10.73 3.84 -6.38
N HIS A 106 10.89 2.80 -7.18
CA HIS A 106 10.37 2.72 -8.54
C HIS A 106 9.20 1.75 -8.57
N SER A 107 8.10 2.18 -9.16
CA SER A 107 6.89 1.36 -9.20
C SER A 107 6.23 1.44 -10.56
N VAL A 108 5.84 0.28 -11.07
CA VAL A 108 5.13 0.15 -12.35
C VAL A 108 3.77 -0.47 -12.09
N SER A 109 2.70 0.10 -12.62
CA SER A 109 1.35 -0.45 -12.47
C SER A 109 0.56 -0.44 -13.76
N GLY A 110 -0.39 -1.35 -13.84
CA GLY A 110 -1.44 -1.31 -14.86
C GLY A 110 -2.37 -0.10 -14.69
N TYR A 111 -3.03 0.26 -15.78
CA TYR A 111 -3.87 1.46 -15.87
C TYR A 111 -5.12 1.42 -14.97
N SER A 112 -5.61 0.25 -14.60
CA SER A 112 -6.80 0.15 -13.74
C SER A 112 -6.57 0.78 -12.35
N GLY A 113 -5.32 0.81 -11.87
CA GLY A 113 -4.94 1.48 -10.62
C GLY A 113 -5.17 2.99 -10.61
N ALA A 114 -5.24 3.63 -11.78
CA ALA A 114 -5.54 5.06 -11.93
C ALA A 114 -7.06 5.37 -11.97
N GLY A 115 -7.91 4.35 -11.86
CA GLY A 115 -9.36 4.48 -11.73
C GLY A 115 -10.11 4.61 -13.05
N LYS A 116 -11.44 4.77 -12.96
CA LYS A 116 -12.38 4.66 -14.08
C LYS A 116 -12.05 5.52 -15.30
N LYS A 117 -11.51 6.74 -15.08
CA LYS A 117 -11.16 7.63 -16.21
C LYS A 117 -9.98 7.08 -17.01
N ALA A 118 -8.98 6.52 -16.33
CA ALA A 118 -7.83 5.92 -17.00
C ALA A 118 -8.27 4.63 -17.71
N ILE A 119 -9.06 3.79 -17.08
CA ILE A 119 -9.62 2.59 -17.74
C ILE A 119 -10.31 2.97 -19.05
N ALA A 120 -11.26 3.91 -19.02
CA ALA A 120 -11.96 4.35 -20.22
C ALA A 120 -11.00 4.92 -21.29
N GLN A 121 -9.94 5.62 -20.90
CA GLN A 121 -8.95 6.17 -21.81
C GLN A 121 -8.08 5.08 -22.47
N TYR A 122 -7.68 4.05 -21.72
CA TYR A 122 -6.84 2.96 -22.25
C TYR A 122 -7.63 1.94 -23.07
N GLU A 123 -8.92 1.80 -22.80
CA GLU A 123 -9.80 0.85 -23.50
C GLU A 123 -10.58 1.49 -24.67
N ASP A 124 -10.36 2.77 -24.94
CA ASP A 124 -10.95 3.45 -26.11
C ASP A 124 -10.32 2.93 -27.40
N GLU A 125 -11.12 2.54 -28.37
CA GLU A 125 -10.65 2.06 -29.69
C GLU A 125 -9.83 3.12 -30.46
N ASN A 126 -10.08 4.40 -30.20
CA ASN A 126 -9.40 5.54 -30.81
C ASN A 126 -8.36 6.17 -29.85
N ARG A 127 -7.85 5.43 -28.87
CA ARG A 127 -6.90 5.93 -27.90
C ARG A 127 -5.63 6.48 -28.52
N ASP A 128 -5.02 7.46 -27.87
CA ASP A 128 -3.72 8.01 -28.25
C ASP A 128 -2.65 6.91 -28.20
N PHE A 129 -1.85 6.78 -29.26
CA PHE A 129 -0.74 5.82 -29.36
C PHE A 129 0.29 6.00 -28.22
N GLY A 130 0.47 7.22 -27.73
CA GLY A 130 1.35 7.51 -26.61
C GLY A 130 1.00 6.76 -25.32
N LEU A 131 -0.23 6.25 -25.19
CA LEU A 131 -0.63 5.42 -24.05
C LEU A 131 0.05 4.05 -24.02
N SER A 132 0.60 3.58 -25.14
CA SER A 132 1.36 2.33 -25.20
C SER A 132 2.76 2.42 -24.56
N SER A 133 3.20 3.63 -24.19
CA SER A 133 4.48 3.84 -23.50
C SER A 133 4.29 3.97 -21.99
N PRO A 134 5.27 3.53 -21.16
CA PRO A 134 5.26 3.79 -19.73
C PRO A 134 5.21 5.28 -19.43
N ARG A 135 4.32 5.69 -18.54
CA ARG A 135 4.13 7.11 -18.17
C ARG A 135 4.46 7.35 -16.70
N LEU A 136 5.59 8.03 -16.46
CA LEU A 136 5.94 8.52 -15.13
C LEU A 136 4.99 9.66 -14.73
N TYR A 137 4.51 9.64 -13.51
CA TYR A 137 3.66 10.70 -12.93
C TYR A 137 4.12 11.07 -11.51
N ALA A 138 3.38 11.96 -10.83
CA ALA A 138 3.75 12.47 -9.50
C ALA A 138 5.15 13.09 -9.43
N LEU A 139 5.57 13.79 -10.49
CA LEU A 139 6.89 14.44 -10.60
C LEU A 139 7.15 15.47 -9.49
N THR A 140 6.09 16.04 -8.91
CA THR A 140 6.19 17.00 -7.80
C THR A 140 6.54 16.34 -6.46
N GLN A 141 6.62 15.01 -6.41
CA GLN A 141 6.81 14.23 -5.18
C GLN A 141 5.71 14.51 -4.12
N GLN A 142 4.51 14.85 -4.56
CA GLN A 142 3.33 15.07 -3.70
C GLN A 142 2.30 13.97 -3.93
N HIS A 143 2.68 12.74 -3.66
CA HIS A 143 1.79 11.60 -3.82
C HIS A 143 1.18 11.18 -2.46
N LYS A 144 -0.13 10.93 -2.45
CA LYS A 144 -0.88 10.55 -1.24
C LYS A 144 -0.37 9.31 -0.50
N HIS A 145 0.42 8.47 -1.16
CA HIS A 145 1.04 7.30 -0.52
C HIS A 145 2.35 7.63 0.22
N LEU A 146 2.97 8.78 0.00
CA LEU A 146 4.25 9.11 0.64
C LEU A 146 4.14 9.23 2.17
N PRO A 147 3.17 9.98 2.72
CA PRO A 147 2.96 10.01 4.17
C PRO A 147 2.59 8.64 4.75
N GLU A 148 1.83 7.84 4.01
CA GLU A 148 1.45 6.48 4.38
C GLU A 148 2.68 5.57 4.47
N ILE A 149 3.53 5.56 3.42
CA ILE A 149 4.76 4.76 3.39
C ILE A 149 5.68 5.15 4.56
N LYS A 150 5.95 6.44 4.71
CA LYS A 150 6.78 6.98 5.79
C LYS A 150 6.29 6.52 7.17
N THR A 151 5.00 6.75 7.46
CA THR A 151 4.41 6.48 8.77
C THR A 151 4.43 5.00 9.11
N ILE A 152 4.04 4.15 8.16
CA ILE A 152 3.88 2.71 8.40
C ILE A 152 5.24 1.99 8.42
N SER A 153 6.16 2.34 7.52
CA SER A 153 7.51 1.75 7.53
C SER A 153 8.37 2.23 8.71
N GLY A 154 8.02 3.37 9.30
CA GLY A 154 8.78 4.00 10.38
C GLY A 154 10.00 4.80 9.92
N LEU A 155 10.02 5.22 8.64
CA LEU A 155 11.06 6.11 8.12
C LEU A 155 10.93 7.53 8.69
N ASP A 156 12.05 8.23 8.83
CA ASP A 156 12.10 9.62 9.28
C ASP A 156 11.72 10.60 8.16
N PHE A 157 11.93 10.22 6.90
CA PHE A 157 11.66 11.03 5.72
C PHE A 157 10.80 10.28 4.71
N GLU A 158 10.05 11.02 3.91
CA GLU A 158 9.33 10.46 2.76
C GLU A 158 10.34 9.99 1.71
N PRO A 159 10.12 8.81 1.09
CA PRO A 159 10.98 8.34 0.01
C PRO A 159 10.81 9.16 -1.26
N ILE A 160 11.83 9.17 -2.13
CA ILE A 160 11.66 9.56 -3.53
C ILE A 160 10.81 8.48 -4.21
N PHE A 161 9.72 8.88 -4.87
CA PHE A 161 8.76 7.96 -5.45
C PHE A 161 8.57 8.22 -6.94
N ASN A 162 8.87 7.21 -7.75
CA ASN A 162 8.78 7.22 -9.20
C ASN A 162 7.75 6.20 -9.69
N PRO A 163 6.44 6.53 -9.67
CA PRO A 163 5.40 5.64 -10.15
C PRO A 163 5.19 5.78 -11.67
N TYR A 164 4.99 4.65 -12.33
CA TYR A 164 4.65 4.57 -13.75
C TYR A 164 3.30 3.89 -13.94
N ILE A 165 2.52 4.38 -14.92
CA ILE A 165 1.36 3.68 -15.46
C ILE A 165 1.78 3.11 -16.81
N CYS A 166 1.45 1.83 -17.03
CA CYS A 166 1.76 1.10 -18.26
C CYS A 166 0.51 0.51 -18.89
N ASP A 167 0.65 0.14 -20.16
CA ASP A 167 -0.43 -0.40 -21.01
C ASP A 167 -0.68 -1.88 -20.73
N TYR A 168 -1.11 -2.19 -19.51
CA TYR A 168 -1.72 -3.46 -19.11
C TYR A 168 -2.77 -3.22 -18.04
N ILE A 169 -3.74 -4.12 -17.92
CA ILE A 169 -4.96 -3.84 -17.13
C ILE A 169 -4.67 -3.73 -15.64
N GLN A 170 -3.98 -4.68 -15.01
CA GLN A 170 -3.84 -4.76 -13.56
C GLN A 170 -2.51 -5.39 -13.12
N GLY A 171 -2.20 -5.20 -11.85
CA GLY A 171 -0.96 -5.62 -11.23
C GLY A 171 0.02 -4.47 -11.10
N MET A 172 1.04 -4.67 -10.28
CA MET A 172 2.11 -3.69 -10.10
C MET A 172 3.40 -4.35 -9.61
N THR A 173 4.51 -3.70 -9.90
CA THR A 173 5.82 -4.00 -9.33
C THR A 173 6.29 -2.82 -8.51
N VAL A 174 6.84 -3.08 -7.32
CA VAL A 174 7.50 -2.08 -6.48
C VAL A 174 8.94 -2.50 -6.28
N THR A 175 9.87 -1.62 -6.60
CA THR A 175 11.31 -1.87 -6.48
C THR A 175 11.95 -0.83 -5.58
N VAL A 176 12.72 -1.30 -4.59
CA VAL A 176 13.53 -0.47 -3.70
C VAL A 176 14.99 -0.90 -3.82
N GLY A 177 15.83 0.01 -4.33
CA GLY A 177 17.27 -0.21 -4.42
C GLY A 177 17.94 -0.04 -3.06
N LEU A 178 18.81 -0.97 -2.68
CA LEU A 178 19.57 -0.92 -1.43
C LEU A 178 21.06 -0.77 -1.71
N HIS A 179 21.68 0.28 -1.16
CA HIS A 179 23.12 0.41 -1.11
C HIS A 179 23.65 -0.24 0.18
N SER A 180 24.31 -1.40 0.07
CA SER A 180 24.82 -2.16 1.22
C SER A 180 25.69 -1.33 2.17
N ARG A 181 26.49 -0.38 1.62
CA ARG A 181 27.33 0.53 2.40
C ARG A 181 26.58 1.50 3.32
N LEU A 182 25.26 1.71 3.06
CA LEU A 182 24.40 2.60 3.83
C LEU A 182 23.52 1.84 4.81
N LEU A 183 23.65 0.52 4.90
CA LEU A 183 22.89 -0.28 5.84
C LEU A 183 23.61 -0.30 7.21
N ASN A 184 22.82 -0.46 8.28
CA ASN A 184 23.36 -0.52 9.65
C ASN A 184 24.22 -1.75 9.93
N LYS A 185 24.01 -2.81 9.15
CA LYS A 185 24.71 -4.09 9.31
C LYS A 185 25.43 -4.46 8.03
N LYS A 186 26.56 -5.13 8.16
CA LYS A 186 27.16 -5.82 7.02
C LYS A 186 26.32 -7.05 6.72
N VAL A 187 25.51 -6.95 5.68
CA VAL A 187 24.64 -8.02 5.20
C VAL A 187 24.84 -8.22 3.71
N CYS A 188 24.78 -9.46 3.26
CA CYS A 188 24.72 -9.80 1.85
C CYS A 188 23.24 -9.96 1.40
N ALA A 189 23.02 -10.14 0.10
CA ALA A 189 21.68 -10.31 -0.43
C ALA A 189 20.94 -11.52 0.17
N LYS A 190 21.68 -12.59 0.47
CA LYS A 190 21.13 -13.80 1.08
C LYS A 190 20.64 -13.52 2.52
N ASP A 191 21.39 -12.78 3.33
CA ASP A 191 20.97 -12.42 4.68
C ASP A 191 19.67 -11.59 4.69
N VAL A 192 19.54 -10.68 3.72
CA VAL A 192 18.32 -9.88 3.54
C VAL A 192 17.14 -10.76 3.11
N TRP A 193 17.37 -11.70 2.19
CA TRP A 193 16.37 -12.66 1.78
C TRP A 193 15.92 -13.56 2.93
N GLU A 194 16.85 -14.11 3.72
CA GLU A 194 16.56 -14.93 4.90
C GLU A 194 15.73 -14.15 5.94
N MET A 195 16.03 -12.87 6.13
CA MET A 195 15.24 -12.00 7.01
C MET A 195 13.79 -11.88 6.52
N TYR A 196 13.56 -11.68 5.22
CA TYR A 196 12.20 -11.64 4.68
C TYR A 196 11.51 -13.00 4.78
N ALA A 197 12.21 -14.09 4.46
CA ALA A 197 11.67 -15.44 4.55
C ALA A 197 11.20 -15.77 5.97
N GLU A 198 11.99 -15.41 6.98
CA GLU A 198 11.61 -15.58 8.40
C GLU A 198 10.47 -14.65 8.81
N HIS A 199 10.50 -13.38 8.35
CA HIS A 199 9.48 -12.39 8.72
C HIS A 199 8.08 -12.77 8.19
N TYR A 200 7.99 -13.30 6.98
CA TYR A 200 6.72 -13.61 6.31
C TYR A 200 6.35 -15.09 6.28
N LYS A 201 7.08 -15.98 6.97
CA LYS A 201 6.90 -17.44 6.92
C LYS A 201 5.48 -17.92 7.25
N ASP A 202 4.81 -17.22 8.17
CA ASP A 202 3.48 -17.59 8.68
C ASP A 202 2.35 -16.70 8.08
N THR A 203 2.62 -16.05 6.95
CA THR A 203 1.63 -15.19 6.27
C THR A 203 0.96 -15.90 5.11
N ASN A 204 -0.33 -15.58 4.87
CA ASN A 204 -1.11 -16.19 3.79
C ASN A 204 -0.98 -15.46 2.46
N PHE A 205 -0.86 -14.12 2.50
CA PHE A 205 -0.95 -13.27 1.30
C PHE A 205 0.39 -12.65 0.89
N VAL A 206 1.41 -12.70 1.76
CA VAL A 206 2.77 -12.30 1.40
C VAL A 206 3.62 -13.56 1.29
N LYS A 207 4.21 -13.77 0.12
CA LYS A 207 5.10 -14.92 -0.15
C LYS A 207 6.47 -14.41 -0.53
N VAL A 208 7.49 -14.96 0.10
CA VAL A 208 8.88 -14.73 -0.24
C VAL A 208 9.31 -15.82 -1.22
N CYS A 209 9.66 -15.41 -2.43
CA CYS A 209 10.15 -16.34 -3.46
C CYS A 209 11.50 -16.93 -3.07
N GLY A 210 11.90 -18.03 -3.72
CA GLY A 210 13.22 -18.64 -3.52
C GLY A 210 14.34 -17.63 -3.78
N PHE A 211 15.45 -17.76 -3.07
CA PHE A 211 16.64 -16.95 -3.34
C PHE A 211 17.13 -17.22 -4.75
N MET A 212 17.24 -16.15 -5.54
CA MET A 212 17.63 -16.25 -6.94
C MET A 212 19.13 -15.94 -7.06
N GLY A 213 19.87 -16.95 -7.45
CA GLY A 213 21.30 -16.81 -7.78
C GLY A 213 21.52 -15.94 -9.03
N GLU A 214 22.78 -15.67 -9.33
CA GLU A 214 23.20 -14.91 -10.52
C GLU A 214 22.59 -15.48 -11.80
N GLY A 215 22.06 -14.60 -12.65
CA GLY A 215 21.57 -14.92 -13.98
C GLY A 215 20.15 -15.52 -14.04
N THR A 216 19.45 -15.64 -12.92
CA THR A 216 18.07 -16.12 -12.91
C THR A 216 17.10 -14.96 -13.07
N LEU A 217 16.26 -15.01 -14.10
CA LEU A 217 15.13 -14.08 -14.23
C LEU A 217 13.93 -14.67 -13.48
N PRO A 218 13.22 -13.85 -12.68
CA PRO A 218 11.99 -14.31 -12.06
C PRO A 218 10.96 -14.60 -13.14
N GLU A 219 10.29 -15.75 -13.02
CA GLU A 219 9.12 -16.00 -13.82
C GLU A 219 8.03 -14.96 -13.46
N PRO A 220 7.30 -14.42 -14.44
CA PRO A 220 6.20 -13.53 -14.13
C PRO A 220 5.14 -14.29 -13.33
N PHE A 221 4.73 -13.72 -12.22
CA PHE A 221 3.59 -14.23 -11.46
C PHE A 221 2.32 -13.87 -12.23
N ILE A 222 1.70 -14.86 -12.81
CA ILE A 222 0.40 -14.75 -13.50
C ILE A 222 -0.69 -15.18 -12.53
#